data_65898c9950169bdc4c7d4914aa9131f0
#
_entry.id   65898c9950169bdc4c7d4914aa9131f0
#
_cell.length_a   1.000
_cell.length_b   1.000
_cell.length_c   1.000
_cell.angle_alpha   90.00
_cell.angle_beta   90.00
_cell.angle_gamma   90.00
#
_symmetry.space_group_name_H-M   'P 1'
#
loop_
_entity.id
_entity.type
_entity.pdbx_description
1 polymer ?
#
loop_
_entity_poly.entity_id
_entity_poly.type
_entity_poly.pdbx_seq_one_letter_code
_entity_poly.pdbx_strand_id
1 'polypeptide(L)'
;MKVALLTREYPPEVYGGAGVHVEYLARELRAFEEVAVHAWGAPRQEEGVHAYAAWDALTDDSLRAMSIDLAMTEGAGGAGLVHSHTWYANLAGHLAKLRHGIPHVATVHSLEPLRPWKAEQLGGGYALSSWCEKTGLEGADAIIAVSEGMRRDVLGCYPALDPDRVRVVYNGIDAEEYAPDHGTDVLERLGVDRSRPSVVFVGRITRQKGVPHLLQAALEFAPEAQLVLCAGAPDTPEIGAEVQRLVERLRTERGNVIWVDQMLPKRDVIQLLSHATVFACPSIYEPLGIVNLEAMACEAAVVATATGGIVEVVVDGETGLLVPFEQEPGGIEPRDPGAFAAAIAERVNALLADPGRAAAMGRAGRERAVSSFAWPAIARQTSEVYRSLAA
;
A
#
# COMPACT_ATOMS: atom_id res chain seq x y z
N MET A 1 24.07 -6.30 -12.41
CA MET A 1 24.97 -5.78 -11.35
C MET A 1 24.60 -6.39 -10.01
N LYS A 2 25.41 -6.20 -8.96
CA LYS A 2 25.05 -6.61 -7.60
C LYS A 2 24.28 -5.49 -6.92
N VAL A 3 23.03 -5.75 -6.53
CA VAL A 3 22.10 -4.77 -5.92
C VAL A 3 21.81 -5.16 -4.49
N ALA A 4 22.01 -4.23 -3.55
CA ALA A 4 21.56 -4.38 -2.17
C ALA A 4 20.21 -3.68 -1.98
N LEU A 5 19.14 -4.45 -1.79
CA LEU A 5 17.80 -3.93 -1.44
C LEU A 5 17.71 -3.78 0.08
N LEU A 6 17.53 -2.56 0.55
CA LEU A 6 17.42 -2.24 1.98
C LEU A 6 15.95 -1.99 2.35
N THR A 7 15.42 -2.73 3.32
CA THR A 7 14.03 -2.63 3.73
C THR A 7 13.84 -2.94 5.21
N ARG A 8 12.78 -2.38 5.80
CA ARG A 8 12.31 -2.81 7.11
C ARG A 8 11.58 -4.16 7.02
N GLU A 9 10.73 -4.32 6.02
CA GLU A 9 9.78 -5.42 5.91
C GLU A 9 10.21 -6.38 4.80
N TYR A 10 10.28 -7.67 5.13
CA TYR A 10 10.48 -8.77 4.18
C TYR A 10 9.94 -10.06 4.80
N PRO A 11 9.41 -11.01 4.03
CA PRO A 11 8.87 -12.25 4.59
C PRO A 11 9.78 -12.96 5.59
N PRO A 12 9.22 -13.54 6.65
CA PRO A 12 7.78 -13.62 6.97
C PRO A 12 7.21 -12.38 7.68
N GLU A 13 8.01 -11.36 7.94
CA GLU A 13 7.66 -10.16 8.69
C GLU A 13 7.23 -9.04 7.74
N VAL A 14 6.01 -9.14 7.19
CA VAL A 14 5.40 -8.14 6.31
C VAL A 14 4.21 -7.51 7.01
N TYR A 15 4.23 -6.18 7.13
CA TYR A 15 3.20 -5.40 7.81
C TYR A 15 2.35 -4.55 6.86
N GLY A 16 2.91 -4.13 5.73
CA GLY A 16 2.24 -3.23 4.81
C GLY A 16 2.67 -3.36 3.34
N GLY A 17 2.11 -2.50 2.50
CA GLY A 17 2.34 -2.53 1.06
C GLY A 17 3.81 -2.38 0.63
N ALA A 18 4.65 -1.72 1.44
CA ALA A 18 6.08 -1.61 1.15
C ALA A 18 6.79 -2.97 1.24
N GLY A 19 6.46 -3.79 2.25
CA GLY A 19 7.00 -5.14 2.39
C GLY A 19 6.55 -6.06 1.25
N VAL A 20 5.26 -6.00 0.90
CA VAL A 20 4.71 -6.72 -0.27
C VAL A 20 5.45 -6.30 -1.55
N HIS A 21 5.66 -4.99 -1.77
CA HIS A 21 6.40 -4.49 -2.93
C HIS A 21 7.82 -5.07 -2.98
N VAL A 22 8.57 -5.04 -1.86
CA VAL A 22 9.98 -5.49 -1.87
C VAL A 22 10.07 -7.00 -2.11
N GLU A 23 9.15 -7.79 -1.58
CA GLU A 23 9.08 -9.24 -1.81
C GLU A 23 9.00 -9.55 -3.31
N TYR A 24 7.98 -9.01 -3.99
CA TYR A 24 7.78 -9.27 -5.41
C TYR A 24 8.86 -8.63 -6.28
N LEU A 25 9.27 -7.40 -5.97
CA LEU A 25 10.33 -6.72 -6.71
C LEU A 25 11.65 -7.50 -6.62
N ALA A 26 12.05 -7.96 -5.43
CA ALA A 26 13.27 -8.75 -5.25
C ALA A 26 13.22 -10.05 -6.06
N ARG A 27 12.06 -10.74 -6.04
CA ARG A 27 11.85 -11.97 -6.81
C ARG A 27 12.06 -11.74 -8.30
N GLU A 28 11.43 -10.72 -8.86
CA GLU A 28 11.46 -10.45 -10.28
C GLU A 28 12.78 -9.81 -10.74
N LEU A 29 13.40 -8.97 -9.91
CA LEU A 29 14.71 -8.37 -10.22
C LEU A 29 15.83 -9.43 -10.36
N ARG A 30 15.73 -10.56 -9.67
CA ARG A 30 16.71 -11.67 -9.79
C ARG A 30 16.82 -12.23 -11.22
N ALA A 31 15.84 -11.95 -12.09
CA ALA A 31 15.94 -12.27 -13.52
C ALA A 31 16.90 -11.32 -14.30
N PHE A 32 17.22 -10.16 -13.73
CA PHE A 32 18.01 -9.11 -14.39
C PHE A 32 19.29 -8.76 -13.65
N GLU A 33 19.30 -8.92 -12.32
CA GLU A 33 20.35 -8.45 -11.42
C GLU A 33 20.71 -9.51 -10.37
N GLU A 34 21.89 -9.44 -9.78
CA GLU A 34 22.24 -10.19 -8.57
C GLU A 34 21.71 -9.43 -7.35
N VAL A 35 20.64 -9.93 -6.73
CA VAL A 35 19.92 -9.22 -5.66
C VAL A 35 20.22 -9.82 -4.31
N ALA A 36 20.74 -9.01 -3.38
CA ALA A 36 20.80 -9.27 -1.96
C ALA A 36 19.78 -8.42 -1.22
N VAL A 37 18.95 -9.02 -0.37
CA VAL A 37 17.97 -8.31 0.46
C VAL A 37 18.53 -8.13 1.86
N HIS A 38 18.54 -6.90 2.33
CA HIS A 38 18.93 -6.51 3.69
C HIS A 38 17.70 -6.07 4.44
N ALA A 39 17.19 -6.89 5.35
CA ALA A 39 15.92 -6.66 6.04
C ALA A 39 16.08 -6.65 7.56
N TRP A 40 15.18 -5.96 8.25
CA TRP A 40 15.10 -6.01 9.72
C TRP A 40 14.61 -7.37 10.20
N GLY A 41 14.88 -7.69 11.46
CA GLY A 41 14.32 -8.83 12.16
C GLY A 41 15.24 -10.04 12.30
N ALA A 42 14.63 -11.21 12.45
CA ALA A 42 15.36 -12.45 12.68
C ALA A 42 16.06 -12.99 11.41
N PRO A 43 17.14 -13.76 11.56
CA PRO A 43 17.79 -14.44 10.43
C PRO A 43 16.81 -15.33 9.65
N ARG A 44 16.95 -15.31 8.32
CA ARG A 44 16.14 -16.10 7.37
C ARG A 44 17.01 -17.19 6.72
N GLN A 45 16.37 -18.26 6.25
CA GLN A 45 17.09 -19.34 5.57
C GLN A 45 17.23 -19.10 4.05
N GLU A 46 16.57 -18.06 3.52
CA GLU A 46 16.63 -17.72 2.10
C GLU A 46 18.02 -17.18 1.74
N GLU A 47 18.63 -17.76 0.70
CA GLU A 47 19.92 -17.32 0.19
C GLU A 47 19.86 -15.89 -0.33
N GLY A 48 20.88 -15.07 -0.02
CA GLY A 48 20.91 -13.66 -0.40
C GLY A 48 20.01 -12.75 0.44
N VAL A 49 19.46 -13.26 1.57
CA VAL A 49 18.71 -12.43 2.53
C VAL A 49 19.51 -12.29 3.83
N HIS A 50 19.80 -11.04 4.17
CA HIS A 50 20.56 -10.65 5.37
C HIS A 50 19.62 -9.96 6.36
N ALA A 51 19.67 -10.39 7.63
CA ALA A 51 18.84 -9.88 8.69
C ALA A 51 19.63 -9.01 9.67
N TYR A 52 18.98 -7.94 10.15
CA TYR A 52 19.60 -6.97 11.05
C TYR A 52 18.68 -6.71 12.25
N ALA A 53 19.27 -6.81 13.45
CA ALA A 53 18.60 -6.49 14.69
C ALA A 53 19.13 -5.17 15.28
N ALA A 54 18.28 -4.47 16.02
CA ALA A 54 18.68 -3.27 16.73
C ALA A 54 19.68 -3.59 17.85
N TRP A 55 20.52 -2.62 18.19
CA TRP A 55 21.45 -2.76 19.31
C TRP A 55 20.69 -2.82 20.65
N ASP A 56 20.97 -3.82 21.46
CA ASP A 56 20.30 -4.06 22.74
C ASP A 56 20.50 -2.92 23.75
N ALA A 57 21.58 -2.16 23.63
CA ALA A 57 21.87 -1.02 24.50
C ALA A 57 20.94 0.17 24.30
N LEU A 58 20.15 0.21 23.23
CA LEU A 58 19.23 1.29 22.90
C LEU A 58 17.80 0.92 23.30
N THR A 59 17.12 1.84 23.98
CA THR A 59 15.72 1.66 24.43
C THR A 59 14.73 2.51 23.63
N ASP A 60 15.17 3.61 23.03
CA ASP A 60 14.36 4.46 22.16
C ASP A 60 14.21 3.82 20.79
N ASP A 61 12.98 3.67 20.32
CA ASP A 61 12.67 2.96 19.07
C ASP A 61 13.25 3.64 17.82
N SER A 62 13.36 4.95 17.81
CA SER A 62 13.95 5.68 16.69
C SER A 62 15.47 5.53 16.64
N LEU A 63 16.14 5.53 17.79
CA LEU A 63 17.58 5.24 17.86
C LEU A 63 17.87 3.76 17.56
N ARG A 64 16.98 2.85 17.95
CA ARG A 64 17.05 1.44 17.57
C ARG A 64 16.95 1.27 16.04
N ALA A 65 16.04 2.00 15.39
CA ALA A 65 15.95 2.03 13.93
C ALA A 65 17.27 2.49 13.28
N MET A 66 17.85 3.58 13.77
CA MET A 66 19.14 4.08 13.26
C MET A 66 20.29 3.08 13.45
N SER A 67 20.30 2.31 14.54
CA SER A 67 21.34 1.29 14.75
C SER A 67 21.29 0.17 13.72
N ILE A 68 20.09 -0.15 13.23
CA ILE A 68 19.90 -1.10 12.11
C ILE A 68 20.42 -0.50 10.81
N ASP A 69 20.15 0.79 10.54
CA ASP A 69 20.66 1.48 9.37
C ASP A 69 22.18 1.45 9.30
N LEU A 70 22.86 1.64 10.43
CA LEU A 70 24.33 1.54 10.49
C LEU A 70 24.84 0.13 10.14
N ALA A 71 24.16 -0.90 10.66
CA ALA A 71 24.51 -2.28 10.35
C ALA A 71 24.23 -2.66 8.89
N MET A 72 23.10 -2.18 8.33
CA MET A 72 22.79 -2.35 6.90
C MET A 72 23.79 -1.64 5.99
N THR A 73 24.25 -0.44 6.38
CA THR A 73 25.29 0.30 5.67
C THR A 73 26.55 -0.54 5.50
N GLU A 74 27.04 -1.15 6.57
CA GLU A 74 28.21 -2.03 6.53
C GLU A 74 27.94 -3.28 5.69
N GLY A 75 26.77 -3.91 5.87
CA GLY A 75 26.36 -5.11 5.14
C GLY A 75 26.19 -4.91 3.63
N ALA A 76 25.90 -3.69 3.17
CA ALA A 76 25.80 -3.36 1.75
C ALA A 76 27.17 -3.26 1.05
N GLY A 77 28.27 -3.42 1.78
CA GLY A 77 29.62 -3.44 1.23
C GLY A 77 29.80 -4.49 0.12
N GLY A 78 30.41 -4.08 -1.00
CA GLY A 78 30.60 -4.94 -2.17
C GLY A 78 29.41 -5.03 -3.13
N ALA A 79 28.29 -4.32 -2.86
CA ALA A 79 27.26 -4.08 -3.86
C ALA A 79 27.73 -3.05 -4.89
N GLY A 80 27.18 -3.12 -6.10
CA GLY A 80 27.39 -2.10 -7.15
C GLY A 80 26.36 -0.97 -7.09
N LEU A 81 25.27 -1.16 -6.36
CA LEU A 81 24.21 -0.19 -6.15
C LEU A 81 23.41 -0.55 -4.88
N VAL A 82 22.93 0.46 -4.16
CA VAL A 82 22.01 0.28 -3.05
C VAL A 82 20.64 0.87 -3.38
N HIS A 83 19.57 0.13 -3.08
CA HIS A 83 18.19 0.56 -3.25
C HIS A 83 17.44 0.45 -1.93
N SER A 84 17.02 1.58 -1.38
CA SER A 84 16.32 1.66 -0.09
C SER A 84 14.82 1.88 -0.24
N HIS A 85 14.05 1.32 0.71
CA HIS A 85 12.60 1.42 0.75
C HIS A 85 12.15 1.99 2.10
N THR A 86 11.38 3.08 2.07
CA THR A 86 10.88 3.83 3.23
C THR A 86 11.98 4.51 4.06
N TRP A 87 11.59 5.44 4.93
CA TRP A 87 12.51 6.16 5.80
C TRP A 87 13.34 5.22 6.72
N TYR A 88 12.80 4.04 7.04
CA TYR A 88 13.48 3.03 7.86
C TYR A 88 14.76 2.46 7.27
N ALA A 89 15.02 2.69 5.99
CA ALA A 89 16.23 2.23 5.30
C ALA A 89 16.87 3.32 4.43
N ASN A 90 16.22 4.48 4.29
CA ASN A 90 16.74 5.56 3.45
C ASN A 90 18.06 6.12 3.97
N LEU A 91 18.22 6.20 5.32
CA LEU A 91 19.48 6.63 5.92
C LEU A 91 20.59 5.62 5.63
N ALA A 92 20.33 4.32 5.75
CA ALA A 92 21.30 3.28 5.40
C ALA A 92 21.73 3.37 3.95
N GLY A 93 20.80 3.59 3.01
CA GLY A 93 21.10 3.79 1.59
C GLY A 93 22.01 4.99 1.36
N HIS A 94 21.72 6.12 1.99
CA HIS A 94 22.54 7.33 1.91
C HIS A 94 23.95 7.11 2.48
N LEU A 95 24.06 6.50 3.65
CA LEU A 95 25.35 6.18 4.27
C LEU A 95 26.16 5.17 3.45
N ALA A 96 25.52 4.16 2.86
CA ALA A 96 26.18 3.19 1.99
C ALA A 96 26.77 3.88 0.73
N LYS A 97 26.02 4.80 0.12
CA LYS A 97 26.54 5.65 -0.97
C LYS A 97 27.81 6.38 -0.56
N LEU A 98 27.79 7.07 0.58
CA LEU A 98 28.94 7.85 1.07
C LEU A 98 30.12 6.95 1.46
N ARG A 99 29.84 5.83 2.14
CA ARG A 99 30.86 4.94 2.70
C ARG A 99 31.54 4.06 1.65
N HIS A 100 30.78 3.58 0.67
CA HIS A 100 31.24 2.61 -0.33
C HIS A 100 31.41 3.22 -1.72
N GLY A 101 30.97 4.47 -1.94
CA GLY A 101 31.07 5.15 -3.25
C GLY A 101 30.16 4.52 -4.32
N ILE A 102 29.01 3.95 -3.92
CA ILE A 102 28.05 3.29 -4.81
C ILE A 102 26.79 4.14 -5.00
N PRO A 103 26.11 4.07 -6.16
CA PRO A 103 24.84 4.78 -6.36
C PRO A 103 23.76 4.35 -5.38
N HIS A 104 22.92 5.32 -4.97
CA HIS A 104 21.74 5.11 -4.12
C HIS A 104 20.45 5.43 -4.87
N VAL A 105 19.57 4.47 -4.96
CA VAL A 105 18.18 4.61 -5.41
C VAL A 105 17.27 4.53 -4.19
N ALA A 106 16.25 5.38 -4.11
CA ALA A 106 15.24 5.33 -3.03
C ALA A 106 13.84 5.21 -3.62
N THR A 107 13.07 4.17 -3.23
CA THR A 107 11.64 4.10 -3.57
C THR A 107 10.79 4.71 -2.47
N VAL A 108 9.90 5.62 -2.86
CA VAL A 108 8.96 6.31 -1.96
C VAL A 108 7.61 5.63 -1.99
N HIS A 109 7.24 5.02 -0.86
CA HIS A 109 5.95 4.37 -0.63
C HIS A 109 4.96 5.24 0.13
N SER A 110 5.44 6.27 0.81
CA SER A 110 4.71 7.31 1.52
C SER A 110 5.70 8.40 1.93
N LEU A 111 5.20 9.57 2.31
CA LEU A 111 6.02 10.70 2.76
C LEU A 111 5.63 11.10 4.18
N GLU A 112 6.62 11.28 5.05
CA GLU A 112 6.39 11.72 6.43
C GLU A 112 5.66 13.06 6.51
N PRO A 113 5.99 14.11 5.71
CA PRO A 113 5.24 15.37 5.74
C PRO A 113 3.75 15.26 5.40
N LEU A 114 3.34 14.25 4.62
CA LEU A 114 1.93 14.01 4.27
C LEU A 114 1.23 13.05 5.23
N ARG A 115 1.87 12.70 6.34
CA ARG A 115 1.35 11.78 7.35
C ARG A 115 1.44 12.41 8.76
N PRO A 116 0.87 13.61 8.97
CA PRO A 116 1.02 14.36 10.24
C PRO A 116 0.52 13.57 11.47
N TRP A 117 -0.45 12.66 11.30
CA TRP A 117 -0.91 11.77 12.37
C TRP A 117 0.19 10.82 12.90
N LYS A 118 1.28 10.62 12.14
CA LYS A 118 2.43 9.86 12.61
C LYS A 118 3.17 10.54 13.77
N ALA A 119 3.08 11.86 13.88
CA ALA A 119 3.63 12.58 15.03
C ALA A 119 2.98 12.15 16.34
N GLU A 120 1.68 11.84 16.35
CA GLU A 120 0.97 11.31 17.52
C GLU A 120 1.44 9.89 17.88
N GLN A 121 1.81 9.07 16.89
CA GLN A 121 2.27 7.70 17.10
C GLN A 121 3.75 7.61 17.50
N LEU A 122 4.61 8.44 16.90
CA LEU A 122 6.05 8.35 17.02
C LEU A 122 6.63 9.35 18.03
N GLY A 123 5.83 10.34 18.49
CA GLY A 123 6.30 11.37 19.40
C GLY A 123 7.59 12.04 18.88
N GLY A 124 8.64 12.09 19.72
CA GLY A 124 9.95 12.63 19.32
C GLY A 124 10.62 11.90 18.15
N GLY A 125 10.28 10.64 17.92
CA GLY A 125 10.76 9.85 16.79
C GLY A 125 10.32 10.37 15.43
N TYR A 126 9.22 11.14 15.35
CA TYR A 126 8.75 11.73 14.10
C TYR A 126 9.74 12.74 13.50
N ALA A 127 10.39 13.53 14.32
CA ALA A 127 11.42 14.46 13.85
C ALA A 127 12.61 13.71 13.25
N LEU A 128 12.95 12.55 13.83
CA LEU A 128 14.05 11.71 13.36
C LEU A 128 13.67 10.98 12.07
N SER A 129 12.48 10.41 11.97
CA SER A 129 11.99 9.75 10.74
C SER A 129 11.93 10.74 9.56
N SER A 130 11.42 11.94 9.80
CA SER A 130 11.37 13.03 8.81
C SER A 130 12.77 13.46 8.36
N TRP A 131 13.74 13.54 9.29
CA TRP A 131 15.13 13.86 8.97
C TRP A 131 15.80 12.74 8.15
N CYS A 132 15.60 11.47 8.53
CA CYS A 132 16.13 10.32 7.79
C CYS A 132 15.57 10.27 6.35
N GLU A 133 14.24 10.46 6.19
CA GLU A 133 13.60 10.50 4.89
C GLU A 133 14.16 11.62 4.02
N LYS A 134 14.16 12.85 4.54
CA LYS A 134 14.69 14.01 3.82
C LYS A 134 16.15 13.80 3.39
N THR A 135 17.00 13.40 4.33
CA THR A 135 18.45 13.21 4.08
C THR A 135 18.66 12.11 3.04
N GLY A 136 17.94 11.00 3.16
CA GLY A 136 18.05 9.89 2.21
C GLY A 136 17.58 10.26 0.81
N LEU A 137 16.44 10.96 0.68
CA LEU A 137 15.91 11.36 -0.62
C LEU A 137 16.73 12.45 -1.29
N GLU A 138 17.12 13.51 -0.56
CA GLU A 138 17.97 14.58 -1.12
C GLU A 138 19.36 14.05 -1.53
N GLY A 139 19.88 13.04 -0.83
CA GLY A 139 21.15 12.40 -1.11
C GLY A 139 21.12 11.28 -2.17
N ALA A 140 19.94 10.74 -2.54
CA ALA A 140 19.82 9.66 -3.51
C ALA A 140 20.17 10.12 -4.94
N ASP A 141 20.75 9.24 -5.77
CA ASP A 141 21.05 9.52 -7.17
C ASP A 141 19.81 9.44 -8.07
N ALA A 142 18.87 8.56 -7.72
CA ALA A 142 17.54 8.52 -8.29
C ALA A 142 16.49 8.20 -7.22
N ILE A 143 15.29 8.73 -7.42
CA ILE A 143 14.13 8.47 -6.58
C ILE A 143 13.06 7.81 -7.45
N ILE A 144 12.52 6.68 -7.00
CA ILE A 144 11.39 6.02 -7.62
C ILE A 144 10.13 6.43 -6.85
N ALA A 145 9.24 7.14 -7.53
CA ALA A 145 7.90 7.42 -7.06
C ALA A 145 6.93 6.35 -7.61
N VAL A 146 6.08 5.80 -6.76
CA VAL A 146 5.17 4.70 -7.12
C VAL A 146 3.96 5.13 -7.95
N SER A 147 3.83 6.43 -8.23
CA SER A 147 2.80 7.04 -9.10
C SER A 147 3.20 8.44 -9.52
N GLU A 148 2.54 9.01 -10.52
CA GLU A 148 2.69 10.44 -10.86
C GLU A 148 2.17 11.34 -9.72
N GLY A 149 1.13 10.89 -9.01
CA GLY A 149 0.68 11.52 -7.77
C GLY A 149 1.80 11.61 -6.76
N MET A 150 2.44 10.48 -6.45
CA MET A 150 3.58 10.44 -5.52
C MET A 150 4.77 11.28 -6.02
N ARG A 151 5.03 11.33 -7.34
CA ARG A 151 6.06 12.19 -7.88
C ARG A 151 5.79 13.67 -7.59
N ARG A 152 4.55 14.12 -7.76
CA ARG A 152 4.15 15.50 -7.40
C ARG A 152 4.31 15.75 -5.91
N ASP A 153 3.93 14.79 -5.08
CA ASP A 153 4.05 14.88 -3.62
C ASP A 153 5.51 14.98 -3.18
N VAL A 154 6.40 14.16 -3.75
CA VAL A 154 7.85 14.22 -3.47
C VAL A 154 8.42 15.59 -3.81
N LEU A 155 8.12 16.12 -5.00
CA LEU A 155 8.62 17.43 -5.43
C LEU A 155 8.00 18.59 -4.65
N GLY A 156 6.77 18.43 -4.18
CA GLY A 156 6.10 19.40 -3.30
C GLY A 156 6.69 19.43 -1.89
N CYS A 157 6.95 18.27 -1.31
CA CYS A 157 7.53 18.15 0.04
C CYS A 157 9.03 18.51 0.09
N TYR A 158 9.76 18.22 -1.00
CA TYR A 158 11.21 18.41 -1.10
C TYR A 158 11.59 19.23 -2.33
N PRO A 159 11.28 20.54 -2.35
CA PRO A 159 11.45 21.41 -3.54
C PRO A 159 12.91 21.65 -3.94
N ALA A 160 13.87 21.22 -3.14
CA ALA A 160 15.30 21.27 -3.48
C ALA A 160 15.72 20.09 -4.38
N LEU A 161 14.87 19.09 -4.57
CA LEU A 161 15.16 17.95 -5.44
C LEU A 161 15.10 18.36 -6.92
N ASP A 162 16.07 17.87 -7.68
CA ASP A 162 16.03 17.92 -9.14
C ASP A 162 14.90 17.00 -9.65
N PRO A 163 13.89 17.54 -10.36
CA PRO A 163 12.79 16.76 -10.90
C PRO A 163 13.21 15.60 -11.82
N ASP A 164 14.36 15.72 -12.49
CA ASP A 164 14.88 14.69 -13.39
C ASP A 164 15.42 13.46 -12.65
N ARG A 165 15.67 13.58 -11.33
CA ARG A 165 16.03 12.45 -10.47
C ARG A 165 14.82 11.66 -9.99
N VAL A 166 13.60 12.20 -10.11
CA VAL A 166 12.37 11.55 -9.65
C VAL A 166 11.70 10.84 -10.82
N ARG A 167 11.79 9.53 -10.85
CA ARG A 167 11.23 8.64 -11.88
C ARG A 167 9.98 7.97 -11.38
N VAL A 168 8.99 7.78 -12.25
CA VAL A 168 7.79 7.01 -11.92
C VAL A 168 8.00 5.56 -12.33
N VAL A 169 7.88 4.65 -11.35
CA VAL A 169 7.78 3.21 -11.57
C VAL A 169 6.70 2.69 -10.64
N TYR A 170 5.59 2.21 -11.20
CA TYR A 170 4.44 1.75 -10.43
C TYR A 170 4.76 0.51 -9.57
N ASN A 171 3.93 0.23 -8.57
CA ASN A 171 3.91 -1.09 -7.95
C ASN A 171 3.24 -2.08 -8.90
N GLY A 172 3.65 -3.34 -8.80
CA GLY A 172 3.09 -4.40 -9.63
C GLY A 172 2.00 -5.21 -8.94
N ILE A 173 1.42 -6.13 -9.71
CA ILE A 173 0.54 -7.20 -9.27
C ILE A 173 1.04 -8.54 -9.84
N ASP A 174 0.96 -9.60 -9.04
CA ASP A 174 1.12 -10.97 -9.51
C ASP A 174 -0.25 -11.51 -9.92
N ALA A 175 -0.53 -11.45 -11.21
CA ALA A 175 -1.84 -11.82 -11.76
C ALA A 175 -2.04 -13.34 -11.89
N GLU A 176 -1.01 -14.15 -11.64
CA GLU A 176 -1.13 -15.61 -11.51
C GLU A 176 -1.57 -15.97 -10.09
N GLU A 177 -0.99 -15.32 -9.10
CA GLU A 177 -1.38 -15.49 -7.69
C GLU A 177 -2.74 -14.85 -7.40
N TYR A 178 -2.94 -13.58 -7.83
CA TYR A 178 -4.23 -12.88 -7.73
C TYR A 178 -5.05 -13.17 -8.97
N ALA A 179 -5.59 -14.37 -9.04
CA ALA A 179 -6.53 -14.81 -10.09
C ALA A 179 -7.89 -15.12 -9.47
N PRO A 180 -9.01 -15.04 -10.24
CA PRO A 180 -10.31 -15.40 -9.74
C PRO A 180 -10.36 -16.80 -9.14
N ASP A 181 -10.70 -16.90 -7.85
CA ASP A 181 -10.93 -18.16 -7.12
C ASP A 181 -12.44 -18.38 -6.95
N HIS A 182 -12.96 -19.41 -7.60
CA HIS A 182 -14.38 -19.79 -7.55
C HIS A 182 -14.73 -20.73 -6.38
N GLY A 183 -13.78 -21.05 -5.50
CA GLY A 183 -14.01 -21.75 -4.24
C GLY A 183 -14.98 -20.98 -3.34
N THR A 184 -15.57 -21.64 -2.34
CA THR A 184 -16.59 -21.02 -1.45
C THR A 184 -16.35 -21.30 0.02
N ASP A 185 -15.32 -22.07 0.34
CA ASP A 185 -14.99 -22.50 1.69
C ASP A 185 -14.72 -21.32 2.65
N VAL A 186 -14.11 -20.26 2.16
CA VAL A 186 -13.85 -19.04 2.93
C VAL A 186 -15.13 -18.27 3.19
N LEU A 187 -15.99 -18.12 2.16
CA LEU A 187 -17.27 -17.44 2.29
C LEU A 187 -18.16 -18.13 3.33
N GLU A 188 -18.27 -19.46 3.24
CA GLU A 188 -19.03 -20.29 4.17
C GLU A 188 -18.51 -20.17 5.62
N ARG A 189 -17.17 -20.25 5.78
CA ARG A 189 -16.52 -20.09 7.08
C ARG A 189 -16.76 -18.72 7.71
N LEU A 190 -16.79 -17.66 6.91
CA LEU A 190 -17.01 -16.29 7.37
C LEU A 190 -18.49 -15.91 7.45
N GLY A 191 -19.40 -16.77 7.00
CA GLY A 191 -20.85 -16.51 7.01
C GLY A 191 -21.31 -15.53 5.93
N VAL A 192 -20.56 -15.43 4.81
CA VAL A 192 -20.93 -14.59 3.66
C VAL A 192 -22.04 -15.29 2.87
N ASP A 193 -23.18 -14.62 2.73
CA ASP A 193 -24.34 -15.14 1.97
C ASP A 193 -24.15 -14.88 0.48
N ARG A 194 -23.88 -15.94 -0.29
CA ARG A 194 -23.63 -15.88 -1.73
C ARG A 194 -24.87 -15.50 -2.55
N SER A 195 -26.04 -15.53 -1.98
CA SER A 195 -27.28 -15.09 -2.67
C SER A 195 -27.46 -13.57 -2.64
N ARG A 196 -26.65 -12.86 -1.86
CA ARG A 196 -26.68 -11.41 -1.68
C ARG A 196 -25.47 -10.74 -2.36
N PRO A 197 -25.67 -9.56 -2.97
CA PRO A 197 -24.52 -8.77 -3.43
C PRO A 197 -23.67 -8.36 -2.23
N SER A 198 -22.33 -8.39 -2.41
CA SER A 198 -21.38 -8.06 -1.35
C SER A 198 -20.53 -6.85 -1.70
N VAL A 199 -20.36 -5.97 -0.70
CA VAL A 199 -19.36 -4.89 -0.70
C VAL A 199 -18.24 -5.33 0.22
N VAL A 200 -17.04 -5.48 -0.33
CA VAL A 200 -15.87 -5.97 0.39
C VAL A 200 -14.88 -4.83 0.61
N PHE A 201 -14.35 -4.72 1.81
CA PHE A 201 -13.20 -3.88 2.16
C PHE A 201 -12.09 -4.77 2.73
N VAL A 202 -10.86 -4.52 2.31
CA VAL A 202 -9.66 -5.19 2.87
C VAL A 202 -8.62 -4.13 3.22
N GLY A 203 -8.18 -4.12 4.47
CA GLY A 203 -7.15 -3.20 4.90
C GLY A 203 -7.04 -3.05 6.40
N ARG A 204 -6.04 -2.30 6.86
CA ARG A 204 -5.90 -1.94 8.28
C ARG A 204 -6.86 -0.83 8.67
N ILE A 205 -7.20 -0.78 9.95
CA ILE A 205 -7.97 0.32 10.51
C ILE A 205 -7.03 1.50 10.77
N THR A 206 -6.90 2.37 9.78
CA THR A 206 -6.07 3.60 9.86
C THR A 206 -6.88 4.79 9.36
N ARG A 207 -6.54 6.01 9.78
CA ARG A 207 -7.19 7.23 9.23
C ARG A 207 -7.07 7.27 7.72
N GLN A 208 -5.87 6.99 7.20
CA GLN A 208 -5.55 6.94 5.78
C GLN A 208 -6.53 6.08 4.97
N LYS A 209 -6.98 4.95 5.52
CA LYS A 209 -7.84 3.99 4.81
C LYS A 209 -9.33 4.37 4.80
N GLY A 210 -9.73 5.41 5.51
CA GLY A 210 -11.07 5.98 5.44
C GLY A 210 -12.20 5.03 5.90
N VAL A 211 -11.90 4.02 6.73
CA VAL A 211 -12.89 3.03 7.20
C VAL A 211 -14.12 3.68 7.83
N PRO A 212 -14.01 4.73 8.67
CA PRO A 212 -15.18 5.38 9.23
C PRO A 212 -16.14 5.95 8.17
N HIS A 213 -15.60 6.51 7.07
CA HIS A 213 -16.42 7.05 5.96
C HIS A 213 -17.16 5.93 5.20
N LEU A 214 -16.51 4.77 4.98
CA LEU A 214 -17.18 3.60 4.40
C LEU A 214 -18.33 3.10 5.30
N LEU A 215 -18.09 3.00 6.61
CA LEU A 215 -19.10 2.55 7.55
C LEU A 215 -20.28 3.54 7.63
N GLN A 216 -20.01 4.85 7.52
CA GLN A 216 -21.07 5.85 7.42
C GLN A 216 -21.84 5.71 6.11
N ALA A 217 -21.15 5.53 4.97
CA ALA A 217 -21.77 5.30 3.67
C ALA A 217 -22.63 4.02 3.65
N ALA A 218 -22.19 2.99 4.36
CA ALA A 218 -22.87 1.70 4.40
C ALA A 218 -24.27 1.75 5.02
N LEU A 219 -24.60 2.78 5.78
CA LEU A 219 -25.99 3.01 6.25
C LEU A 219 -26.97 3.24 5.08
N GLU A 220 -26.47 3.73 3.96
CA GLU A 220 -27.24 4.05 2.75
C GLU A 220 -27.10 3.02 1.63
N PHE A 221 -26.36 1.92 1.85
CA PHE A 221 -26.29 0.83 0.86
C PHE A 221 -27.63 0.13 0.70
N ALA A 222 -27.88 -0.41 -0.50
CA ALA A 222 -29.07 -1.20 -0.80
C ALA A 222 -29.31 -2.26 0.31
N PRO A 223 -30.56 -2.43 0.81
CA PRO A 223 -30.85 -3.26 1.98
C PRO A 223 -30.47 -4.74 1.82
N GLU A 224 -30.50 -5.25 0.58
CA GLU A 224 -30.10 -6.61 0.25
C GLU A 224 -28.58 -6.82 0.28
N ALA A 225 -27.78 -5.75 0.16
CA ALA A 225 -26.34 -5.87 0.15
C ALA A 225 -25.79 -6.22 1.54
N GLN A 226 -24.74 -7.01 1.56
CA GLN A 226 -23.94 -7.27 2.76
C GLN A 226 -22.60 -6.52 2.69
N LEU A 227 -22.14 -6.00 3.81
CA LEU A 227 -20.81 -5.45 3.98
C LEU A 227 -19.88 -6.50 4.60
N VAL A 228 -18.80 -6.83 3.91
CA VAL A 228 -17.74 -7.70 4.42
C VAL A 228 -16.53 -6.82 4.70
N LEU A 229 -16.30 -6.52 5.96
CA LEU A 229 -15.23 -5.67 6.45
C LEU A 229 -14.07 -6.54 6.94
N CYS A 230 -13.04 -6.75 6.12
CA CYS A 230 -11.79 -7.40 6.52
C CYS A 230 -10.82 -6.32 7.00
N ALA A 231 -10.99 -5.89 8.25
CA ALA A 231 -10.29 -4.75 8.82
C ALA A 231 -9.86 -5.04 10.26
N GLY A 232 -8.56 -5.09 10.47
CA GLY A 232 -7.94 -5.29 11.78
C GLY A 232 -6.79 -4.34 12.02
N ALA A 233 -6.02 -4.57 13.08
CA ALA A 233 -4.81 -3.84 13.43
C ALA A 233 -5.01 -2.30 13.41
N PRO A 234 -5.84 -1.73 14.31
CA PRO A 234 -6.02 -0.28 14.37
C PRO A 234 -4.71 0.42 14.73
N ASP A 235 -4.42 1.53 14.05
CA ASP A 235 -3.20 2.32 14.32
C ASP A 235 -3.21 2.95 15.72
N THR A 236 -4.40 3.30 16.23
CA THR A 236 -4.58 3.80 17.60
C THR A 236 -5.84 3.21 18.25
N PRO A 237 -5.93 3.16 19.60
CA PRO A 237 -7.14 2.71 20.29
C PRO A 237 -8.39 3.54 19.94
N GLU A 238 -8.22 4.85 19.69
CA GLU A 238 -9.31 5.78 19.42
C GLU A 238 -10.02 5.43 18.11
N ILE A 239 -9.26 5.22 17.00
CA ILE A 239 -9.86 4.83 15.71
C ILE A 239 -10.45 3.42 15.79
N GLY A 240 -9.83 2.52 16.55
CA GLY A 240 -10.38 1.18 16.80
C GLY A 240 -11.74 1.25 17.47
N ALA A 241 -11.88 2.05 18.54
CA ALA A 241 -13.13 2.26 19.26
C ALA A 241 -14.19 2.97 18.38
N GLU A 242 -13.80 3.90 17.52
CA GLU A 242 -14.69 4.56 16.56
C GLU A 242 -15.28 3.55 15.58
N VAL A 243 -14.42 2.75 14.95
CA VAL A 243 -14.85 1.71 13.99
C VAL A 243 -15.78 0.70 14.67
N GLN A 244 -15.48 0.27 15.89
CA GLN A 244 -16.34 -0.64 16.65
C GLN A 244 -17.74 -0.06 16.85
N ARG A 245 -17.84 1.19 17.31
CA ARG A 245 -19.15 1.87 17.49
C ARG A 245 -19.94 1.95 16.19
N LEU A 246 -19.27 2.28 15.06
CA LEU A 246 -19.93 2.36 13.75
C LEU A 246 -20.41 1.00 13.25
N VAL A 247 -19.64 -0.07 13.47
CA VAL A 247 -20.06 -1.44 13.12
C VAL A 247 -21.25 -1.88 13.97
N GLU A 248 -21.26 -1.61 15.28
CA GLU A 248 -22.40 -1.91 16.16
C GLU A 248 -23.66 -1.15 15.73
N ARG A 249 -23.50 0.12 15.37
CA ARG A 249 -24.59 0.92 14.81
C ARG A 249 -25.15 0.31 13.52
N LEU A 250 -24.29 -0.03 12.57
CA LEU A 250 -24.68 -0.67 11.31
C LEU A 250 -25.42 -1.99 11.53
N ARG A 251 -24.94 -2.83 12.45
CA ARG A 251 -25.60 -4.09 12.80
C ARG A 251 -27.00 -3.89 13.35
N THR A 252 -27.21 -2.81 14.10
CA THR A 252 -28.51 -2.47 14.69
C THR A 252 -29.47 -1.87 13.67
N GLU A 253 -28.99 -0.93 12.83
CA GLU A 253 -29.84 -0.14 11.93
C GLU A 253 -30.14 -0.87 10.61
N ARG A 254 -29.20 -1.67 10.07
CA ARG A 254 -29.40 -2.36 8.79
C ARG A 254 -29.16 -3.88 8.80
N GLY A 255 -28.35 -4.38 9.72
CA GLY A 255 -27.88 -5.78 9.69
C GLY A 255 -26.90 -6.05 8.52
N ASN A 256 -26.71 -7.33 8.20
CA ASN A 256 -25.89 -7.80 7.06
C ASN A 256 -24.44 -7.23 7.07
N VAL A 257 -23.81 -7.18 8.25
CA VAL A 257 -22.42 -6.70 8.43
C VAL A 257 -21.57 -7.82 9.01
N ILE A 258 -20.63 -8.27 8.23
CA ILE A 258 -19.62 -9.25 8.61
C ILE A 258 -18.32 -8.47 8.85
N TRP A 259 -17.81 -8.52 10.06
CA TRP A 259 -16.52 -7.90 10.39
C TRP A 259 -15.54 -8.96 10.84
N VAL A 260 -14.44 -9.06 10.08
CA VAL A 260 -13.27 -9.90 10.35
C VAL A 260 -12.18 -8.96 10.87
N ASP A 261 -11.91 -9.02 12.16
CA ASP A 261 -11.00 -8.11 12.89
C ASP A 261 -9.55 -8.59 12.92
N GLN A 262 -9.22 -9.58 12.12
CA GLN A 262 -7.88 -10.16 12.00
C GLN A 262 -7.36 -10.12 10.56
N MET A 263 -6.04 -10.20 10.42
CA MET A 263 -5.41 -10.36 9.11
C MET A 263 -5.76 -11.74 8.54
N LEU A 264 -6.38 -11.76 7.38
CA LEU A 264 -6.67 -13.00 6.67
C LEU A 264 -5.43 -13.46 5.86
N PRO A 265 -5.26 -14.78 5.71
CA PRO A 265 -4.32 -15.32 4.73
C PRO A 265 -4.62 -14.80 3.32
N LYS A 266 -3.58 -14.61 2.51
CA LYS A 266 -3.71 -14.08 1.14
C LYS A 266 -4.74 -14.87 0.30
N ARG A 267 -4.72 -16.21 0.36
CA ARG A 267 -5.71 -17.07 -0.32
C ARG A 267 -7.15 -16.69 0.04
N ASP A 268 -7.40 -16.42 1.31
CA ASP A 268 -8.74 -16.09 1.78
C ASP A 268 -9.20 -14.73 1.25
N VAL A 269 -8.27 -13.76 1.20
CA VAL A 269 -8.51 -12.43 0.61
C VAL A 269 -8.82 -12.58 -0.89
N ILE A 270 -8.06 -13.37 -1.63
CA ILE A 270 -8.29 -13.63 -3.07
C ILE A 270 -9.69 -14.19 -3.30
N GLN A 271 -10.10 -15.19 -2.52
CA GLN A 271 -11.43 -15.78 -2.66
C GLN A 271 -12.55 -14.77 -2.34
N LEU A 272 -12.39 -13.96 -1.28
CA LEU A 272 -13.35 -12.89 -0.94
C LEU A 272 -13.46 -11.84 -2.06
N LEU A 273 -12.33 -11.39 -2.61
CA LEU A 273 -12.30 -10.43 -3.70
C LEU A 273 -12.94 -11.00 -4.97
N SER A 274 -12.69 -12.28 -5.27
CA SER A 274 -13.26 -12.96 -6.45
C SER A 274 -14.78 -13.11 -6.41
N HIS A 275 -15.37 -13.04 -5.23
CA HIS A 275 -16.82 -13.09 -5.04
C HIS A 275 -17.44 -11.73 -4.69
N ALA A 276 -16.63 -10.67 -4.62
CA ALA A 276 -17.12 -9.34 -4.33
C ALA A 276 -17.90 -8.76 -5.51
N THR A 277 -19.12 -8.27 -5.25
CA THR A 277 -19.84 -7.46 -6.24
C THR A 277 -19.13 -6.11 -6.42
N VAL A 278 -18.70 -5.53 -5.31
CA VAL A 278 -17.95 -4.27 -5.25
C VAL A 278 -16.82 -4.40 -4.24
N PHE A 279 -15.62 -4.05 -4.64
CA PHE A 279 -14.52 -3.74 -3.72
C PHE A 279 -14.53 -2.24 -3.43
N ALA A 280 -14.59 -1.86 -2.16
CA ALA A 280 -14.61 -0.45 -1.74
C ALA A 280 -13.26 -0.01 -1.18
N CYS A 281 -12.65 1.02 -1.76
CA CYS A 281 -11.39 1.63 -1.30
C CYS A 281 -11.60 3.11 -0.96
N PRO A 282 -12.09 3.44 0.25
CA PRO A 282 -12.41 4.81 0.67
C PRO A 282 -11.19 5.58 1.17
N SER A 283 -9.98 5.21 0.75
CA SER A 283 -8.73 5.81 1.22
C SER A 283 -8.71 7.32 0.95
N ILE A 284 -8.34 8.11 1.95
CA ILE A 284 -8.20 9.58 1.84
C ILE A 284 -6.77 10.01 1.49
N TYR A 285 -5.83 9.10 1.61
CA TYR A 285 -4.45 9.24 1.13
C TYR A 285 -3.97 7.87 0.63
N GLU A 286 -3.56 7.78 -0.63
CA GLU A 286 -3.11 6.50 -1.22
C GLU A 286 -2.01 6.74 -2.24
N PRO A 287 -0.77 6.36 -1.95
CA PRO A 287 0.37 6.52 -2.85
C PRO A 287 0.19 5.88 -4.23
N LEU A 288 -0.36 4.65 -4.28
CA LEU A 288 -0.80 3.99 -5.50
C LEU A 288 -2.10 3.22 -5.30
N GLY A 289 -2.18 2.40 -4.25
CA GLY A 289 -3.34 1.57 -3.97
C GLY A 289 -3.21 0.16 -4.53
N ILE A 290 -2.20 -0.59 -4.09
CA ILE A 290 -1.96 -2.00 -4.48
C ILE A 290 -3.23 -2.84 -4.29
N VAL A 291 -3.99 -2.59 -3.21
CA VAL A 291 -5.22 -3.33 -2.90
C VAL A 291 -6.29 -3.19 -4.00
N ASN A 292 -6.28 -2.07 -4.75
CA ASN A 292 -7.16 -1.93 -5.92
C ASN A 292 -6.68 -2.84 -7.07
N LEU A 293 -5.36 -2.98 -7.27
CA LEU A 293 -4.80 -3.92 -8.24
C LEU A 293 -5.14 -5.38 -7.86
N GLU A 294 -5.08 -5.72 -6.58
CA GLU A 294 -5.47 -7.04 -6.05
C GLU A 294 -6.95 -7.33 -6.34
N ALA A 295 -7.83 -6.36 -6.06
CA ALA A 295 -9.25 -6.48 -6.34
C ALA A 295 -9.54 -6.59 -7.85
N MET A 296 -8.92 -5.75 -8.66
CA MET A 296 -9.04 -5.78 -10.12
C MET A 296 -8.53 -7.11 -10.70
N ALA A 297 -7.40 -7.63 -10.20
CA ALA A 297 -6.85 -8.90 -10.63
C ALA A 297 -7.79 -10.09 -10.31
N CYS A 298 -8.59 -9.99 -9.25
CA CYS A 298 -9.64 -10.94 -8.87
C CYS A 298 -10.99 -10.67 -9.55
N GLU A 299 -11.07 -9.76 -10.52
CA GLU A 299 -12.30 -9.36 -11.24
C GLU A 299 -13.37 -8.68 -10.38
N ALA A 300 -13.02 -8.11 -9.23
CA ALA A 300 -13.93 -7.26 -8.46
C ALA A 300 -14.10 -5.90 -9.12
N ALA A 301 -15.34 -5.39 -9.21
CA ALA A 301 -15.58 -4.00 -9.58
C ALA A 301 -15.12 -3.07 -8.45
N VAL A 302 -14.34 -2.04 -8.76
CA VAL A 302 -13.75 -1.15 -7.76
C VAL A 302 -14.57 0.12 -7.62
N VAL A 303 -14.89 0.51 -6.38
CA VAL A 303 -15.33 1.86 -6.01
C VAL A 303 -14.27 2.46 -5.11
N ALA A 304 -13.58 3.49 -5.57
CA ALA A 304 -12.43 4.03 -4.88
C ALA A 304 -12.41 5.57 -4.88
N THR A 305 -11.79 6.16 -3.87
CA THR A 305 -11.61 7.61 -3.77
C THR A 305 -10.72 8.13 -4.90
N ALA A 306 -11.08 9.25 -5.51
CA ALA A 306 -10.28 9.95 -6.52
C ALA A 306 -9.09 10.69 -5.86
N THR A 307 -8.13 9.96 -5.28
CA THR A 307 -6.97 10.53 -4.57
C THR A 307 -5.67 9.80 -4.92
N GLY A 308 -4.56 10.52 -4.83
CA GLY A 308 -3.20 10.00 -4.99
C GLY A 308 -3.02 9.21 -6.29
N GLY A 309 -2.45 8.00 -6.19
CA GLY A 309 -2.24 7.10 -7.32
C GLY A 309 -3.46 6.26 -7.69
N ILE A 310 -4.57 6.28 -6.92
CA ILE A 310 -5.79 5.53 -7.26
C ILE A 310 -6.31 5.90 -8.65
N VAL A 311 -6.27 7.18 -9.01
CA VAL A 311 -6.73 7.69 -10.31
C VAL A 311 -5.87 7.22 -11.49
N GLU A 312 -4.70 6.66 -11.21
CA GLU A 312 -3.79 6.08 -12.21
C GLU A 312 -4.02 4.56 -12.35
N VAL A 313 -4.57 3.93 -11.31
CA VAL A 313 -4.92 2.50 -11.29
C VAL A 313 -6.31 2.28 -11.85
N VAL A 314 -7.31 2.98 -11.29
CA VAL A 314 -8.73 2.83 -11.65
C VAL A 314 -9.12 3.85 -12.72
N VAL A 315 -9.65 3.37 -13.84
CA VAL A 315 -10.21 4.22 -14.90
C VAL A 315 -11.70 4.38 -14.64
N ASP A 316 -12.11 5.63 -14.33
CA ASP A 316 -13.51 5.93 -13.97
C ASP A 316 -14.48 5.57 -15.11
N GLY A 317 -15.52 4.83 -14.79
CA GLY A 317 -16.52 4.37 -15.73
C GLY A 317 -16.13 3.12 -16.55
N GLU A 318 -14.85 2.69 -16.53
CA GLU A 318 -14.36 1.52 -17.29
C GLU A 318 -13.98 0.36 -16.40
N THR A 319 -13.05 0.57 -15.46
CA THR A 319 -12.52 -0.48 -14.56
C THR A 319 -13.06 -0.37 -13.14
N GLY A 320 -13.84 0.66 -12.87
CA GLY A 320 -14.45 0.97 -11.59
C GLY A 320 -15.11 2.34 -11.60
N LEU A 321 -15.55 2.80 -10.43
CA LEU A 321 -16.10 4.14 -10.24
C LEU A 321 -15.26 4.91 -9.24
N LEU A 322 -14.88 6.13 -9.60
CA LEU A 322 -14.16 7.01 -8.71
C LEU A 322 -15.15 7.90 -7.93
N VAL A 323 -14.90 8.02 -6.63
CA VAL A 323 -15.62 8.90 -5.71
C VAL A 323 -14.91 10.24 -5.66
N PRO A 324 -15.56 11.37 -6.03
CA PRO A 324 -14.95 12.69 -5.89
C PRO A 324 -14.47 12.95 -4.46
N PHE A 325 -13.28 13.51 -4.33
CA PHE A 325 -12.67 13.80 -3.05
C PHE A 325 -12.06 15.19 -3.02
N GLU A 326 -12.55 16.01 -2.10
CA GLU A 326 -11.95 17.29 -1.77
C GLU A 326 -11.42 17.24 -0.36
N GLN A 327 -10.13 17.50 -0.21
CA GLN A 327 -9.44 17.51 1.06
C GLN A 327 -9.65 18.83 1.80
N GLU A 328 -9.75 18.78 3.13
CA GLU A 328 -9.74 19.97 3.96
C GLU A 328 -8.40 20.72 3.81
N PRO A 329 -8.42 22.04 3.66
CA PRO A 329 -7.19 22.82 3.55
C PRO A 329 -6.26 22.63 4.76
N GLY A 330 -5.05 22.12 4.50
CA GLY A 330 -4.04 21.84 5.54
C GLY A 330 -4.32 20.60 6.40
N GLY A 331 -5.39 19.85 6.11
CA GLY A 331 -5.73 18.58 6.74
C GLY A 331 -5.61 17.41 5.77
N ILE A 332 -6.10 16.24 6.20
CA ILE A 332 -6.18 15.03 5.37
C ILE A 332 -7.62 14.55 5.22
N GLU A 333 -8.50 15.00 6.09
CA GLU A 333 -9.90 14.59 6.10
C GLU A 333 -10.67 15.18 4.90
N PRO A 334 -11.79 14.55 4.51
CA PRO A 334 -12.69 15.14 3.54
C PRO A 334 -13.20 16.50 4.04
N ARG A 335 -13.26 17.49 3.16
CA ARG A 335 -13.81 18.81 3.46
C ARG A 335 -15.26 18.75 3.99
N ASP A 336 -16.04 17.81 3.45
CA ASP A 336 -17.38 17.46 3.91
C ASP A 336 -17.50 15.95 4.04
N PRO A 337 -17.28 15.39 5.25
CA PRO A 337 -17.36 13.94 5.49
C PRO A 337 -18.73 13.33 5.17
N GLY A 338 -19.83 14.10 5.36
CA GLY A 338 -21.18 13.64 5.04
C GLY A 338 -21.41 13.51 3.54
N ALA A 339 -21.05 14.52 2.77
CA ALA A 339 -21.12 14.47 1.32
C ALA A 339 -20.21 13.38 0.73
N PHE A 340 -19.02 13.19 1.31
CA PHE A 340 -18.10 12.11 0.89
C PHE A 340 -18.69 10.72 1.14
N ALA A 341 -19.28 10.48 2.31
CA ALA A 341 -19.94 9.21 2.62
C ALA A 341 -21.15 8.98 1.67
N ALA A 342 -21.97 10.00 1.41
CA ALA A 342 -23.08 9.90 0.47
C ALA A 342 -22.60 9.59 -0.96
N ALA A 343 -21.50 10.20 -1.42
CA ALA A 343 -20.93 9.92 -2.73
C ALA A 343 -20.38 8.47 -2.82
N ILE A 344 -19.77 7.93 -1.76
CA ILE A 344 -19.40 6.51 -1.69
C ILE A 344 -20.64 5.64 -1.85
N ALA A 345 -21.71 5.93 -1.11
CA ALA A 345 -22.94 5.15 -1.15
C ALA A 345 -23.60 5.19 -2.54
N GLU A 346 -23.63 6.36 -3.18
CA GLU A 346 -24.14 6.51 -4.56
C GLU A 346 -23.39 5.60 -5.54
N ARG A 347 -22.05 5.64 -5.53
CA ARG A 347 -21.23 4.84 -6.45
C ARG A 347 -21.36 3.34 -6.20
N VAL A 348 -21.39 2.93 -4.94
CA VAL A 348 -21.60 1.53 -4.55
C VAL A 348 -22.98 1.06 -5.01
N ASN A 349 -24.05 1.79 -4.70
CA ASN A 349 -25.42 1.44 -5.07
C ASN A 349 -25.61 1.38 -6.59
N ALA A 350 -24.94 2.24 -7.36
CA ALA A 350 -24.97 2.18 -8.82
C ALA A 350 -24.47 0.85 -9.39
N LEU A 351 -23.45 0.23 -8.78
CA LEU A 351 -22.95 -1.09 -9.18
C LEU A 351 -23.78 -2.24 -8.59
N LEU A 352 -24.30 -2.08 -7.38
CA LEU A 352 -25.23 -3.06 -6.79
C LEU A 352 -26.51 -3.20 -7.60
N ALA A 353 -27.02 -2.10 -8.17
CA ALA A 353 -28.22 -2.07 -9.01
C ALA A 353 -27.99 -2.65 -10.43
N ASP A 354 -26.75 -2.75 -10.89
CA ASP A 354 -26.39 -3.28 -12.21
C ASP A 354 -25.23 -4.29 -12.10
N PRO A 355 -25.51 -5.55 -11.72
CA PRO A 355 -24.51 -6.60 -11.62
C PRO A 355 -23.79 -6.90 -12.94
N GLY A 356 -24.48 -6.67 -14.08
CA GLY A 356 -23.89 -6.84 -15.41
C GLY A 356 -22.76 -5.83 -15.66
N ARG A 357 -23.00 -4.58 -15.31
CA ARG A 357 -22.00 -3.50 -15.35
C ARG A 357 -20.86 -3.75 -14.38
N ALA A 358 -21.15 -4.16 -13.14
CA ALA A 358 -20.13 -4.50 -12.17
C ALA A 358 -19.20 -5.61 -12.69
N ALA A 359 -19.75 -6.70 -13.21
CA ALA A 359 -18.97 -7.81 -13.78
C ALA A 359 -18.16 -7.36 -15.02
N ALA A 360 -18.68 -6.48 -15.86
CA ALA A 360 -17.95 -5.94 -17.00
C ALA A 360 -16.74 -5.09 -16.54
N MET A 361 -16.94 -4.23 -15.55
CA MET A 361 -15.87 -3.43 -14.94
C MET A 361 -14.81 -4.30 -14.27
N GLY A 362 -15.20 -5.36 -13.56
CA GLY A 362 -14.27 -6.31 -12.96
C GLY A 362 -13.36 -6.97 -14.02
N ARG A 363 -13.92 -7.45 -15.13
CA ARG A 363 -13.12 -8.02 -16.23
C ARG A 363 -12.18 -6.99 -16.88
N ALA A 364 -12.67 -5.79 -17.16
CA ALA A 364 -11.83 -4.71 -17.69
C ALA A 364 -10.73 -4.31 -16.69
N GLY A 365 -11.05 -4.33 -15.39
CA GLY A 365 -10.09 -4.14 -14.31
C GLY A 365 -8.96 -5.17 -14.34
N ARG A 366 -9.30 -6.46 -14.45
CA ARG A 366 -8.30 -7.53 -14.56
C ARG A 366 -7.43 -7.37 -15.81
N GLU A 367 -8.01 -7.11 -16.97
CA GLU A 367 -7.27 -6.88 -18.20
C GLU A 367 -6.24 -5.76 -18.03
N ARG A 368 -6.64 -4.64 -17.42
CA ARG A 368 -5.75 -3.51 -17.11
C ARG A 368 -4.66 -3.90 -16.11
N ALA A 369 -5.00 -4.57 -15.00
CA ALA A 369 -4.05 -4.99 -13.98
C ALA A 369 -2.95 -5.88 -14.60
N VAL A 370 -3.33 -6.87 -15.39
CA VAL A 370 -2.42 -7.80 -16.07
C VAL A 370 -1.55 -7.11 -17.12
N SER A 371 -2.14 -6.23 -17.95
CA SER A 371 -1.41 -5.60 -19.06
C SER A 371 -0.49 -4.46 -18.64
N SER A 372 -0.86 -3.69 -17.59
CA SER A 372 -0.19 -2.44 -17.26
C SER A 372 0.64 -2.50 -15.98
N PHE A 373 0.36 -3.46 -15.08
CA PHE A 373 0.97 -3.51 -13.75
C PHE A 373 1.62 -4.87 -13.42
N ALA A 374 1.99 -5.66 -14.43
CA ALA A 374 2.66 -6.94 -14.18
C ALA A 374 4.07 -6.75 -13.59
N TRP A 375 4.40 -7.45 -12.51
CA TRP A 375 5.69 -7.35 -11.82
C TRP A 375 6.93 -7.51 -12.71
N PRO A 376 6.97 -8.42 -13.72
CA PRO A 376 8.15 -8.51 -14.60
C PRO A 376 8.44 -7.23 -15.39
N ALA A 377 7.40 -6.48 -15.78
CA ALA A 377 7.56 -5.19 -16.45
C ALA A 377 8.07 -4.11 -15.47
N ILE A 378 7.53 -4.08 -14.26
CA ILE A 378 7.96 -3.15 -13.19
C ILE A 378 9.42 -3.40 -12.80
N ALA A 379 9.82 -4.65 -12.62
CA ALA A 379 11.20 -5.01 -12.31
C ALA A 379 12.17 -4.59 -13.42
N ARG A 380 11.78 -4.74 -14.70
CA ARG A 380 12.58 -4.27 -15.83
C ARG A 380 12.75 -2.77 -15.80
N GLN A 381 11.69 -1.98 -15.60
CA GLN A 381 11.78 -0.53 -15.48
C GLN A 381 12.67 -0.11 -14.31
N THR A 382 12.60 -0.81 -13.19
CA THR A 382 13.48 -0.58 -12.04
C THR A 382 14.95 -0.86 -12.39
N SER A 383 15.24 -1.98 -13.09
CA SER A 383 16.58 -2.30 -13.56
C SER A 383 17.11 -1.26 -14.57
N GLU A 384 16.25 -0.68 -15.41
CA GLU A 384 16.62 0.43 -16.31
C GLU A 384 17.06 1.68 -15.54
N VAL A 385 16.37 2.01 -14.42
CA VAL A 385 16.82 3.08 -13.52
C VAL A 385 18.21 2.79 -12.99
N TYR A 386 18.49 1.57 -12.53
CA TYR A 386 19.83 1.19 -12.03
C TYR A 386 20.90 1.36 -13.10
N ARG A 387 20.64 0.89 -14.31
CA ARG A 387 21.61 0.97 -15.43
C ARG A 387 21.89 2.40 -15.84
N SER A 388 20.94 3.31 -15.71
CA SER A 388 21.15 4.72 -16.01
C SER A 388 22.11 5.42 -15.04
N LEU A 389 22.40 4.83 -13.88
CA LEU A 389 23.32 5.34 -12.86
C LEU A 389 24.70 4.67 -12.91
N ALA A 390 24.82 3.55 -13.60
CA ALA A 390 26.06 2.77 -13.71
C ALA A 390 26.91 3.14 -14.95
N ALA A 391 26.45 4.12 -15.74
CA ALA A 391 27.06 4.56 -17.00
C ALA A 391 28.14 5.64 -16.80
#